data_98dad914e55853be913331a16f51e74f
#
_entry.id   98dad914e55853be913331a16f51e74f
#
_cell.length_a   1.000
_cell.length_b   1.000
_cell.length_c   1.000
_cell.angle_alpha   90.00
_cell.angle_beta   90.00
_cell.angle_gamma   90.00
#
_symmetry.space_group_name_H-M   'P 1'
#
loop_
_entity.id
_entity.type
_entity.pdbx_description
1 polymer ?
#
loop_
_entity_poly.entity_id
_entity_poly.type
_entity_poly.pdbx_seq_one_letter_code
_entity_poly.pdbx_strand_id
1 'polypeptide(L)'
;MLFVAVGVVSAQEDESIRGLHQVKRKETIFGISRMYDLTIEELLEANPEMKEPGYELKKGTMLKIPYPGKTSSSNASQASNASQASQASSASNNSGIADRPIRLGVMLPLHDINGDGRRMVEYYRGVLMACDSLKKLGISVDVHAWNAAEDANIPQLLTDPAAANCDLIIGPLYSKQMDVMSDFVAKHDIQLLIPFSINAPQLVDNRHIFQVYQTPTEQNESAITHFLQKFKDYHPVFIDCNDSTSRKGTFTASLRRQLEQRGITYNLTNLKSEESNFVKAFSTTQPNVVILNTGRSPELGIAFSKINGMKVNHPDLDITMFGYTEWLMYTKTHLDNFYKYNTFIPSVFYYNPVSPATQRLQQKYRWNFHADMMNALPRFAITGFDHAYFFLRGLHKYGKFFNGSAGTSSYPHVQTPLVFERYGNGGMRNKTMMFVHYRPDMVIETIRF
;
A
#
# COMPACT_ATOMS: atom_id res chain seq x y z
N MET A 1 60.08 -1.63 35.41
CA MET A 1 59.49 -1.27 34.13
C MET A 1 58.67 -2.46 33.64
N LEU A 2 57.34 -2.42 33.89
CA LEU A 2 56.44 -3.49 33.59
C LEU A 2 55.68 -3.11 32.32
N PHE A 3 55.91 -3.82 31.21
CA PHE A 3 55.11 -3.65 29.97
C PHE A 3 53.85 -4.48 30.07
N VAL A 4 52.70 -3.78 30.11
CA VAL A 4 51.38 -4.41 29.92
C VAL A 4 51.07 -4.41 28.44
N ALA A 5 51.01 -5.59 27.86
CA ALA A 5 50.55 -5.79 26.49
C ALA A 5 49.01 -5.71 26.47
N VAL A 6 48.46 -4.66 25.85
CA VAL A 6 47.03 -4.57 25.54
C VAL A 6 46.76 -5.38 24.29
N GLY A 7 46.14 -6.53 24.47
CA GLY A 7 45.62 -7.33 23.36
C GLY A 7 44.42 -6.67 22.75
N VAL A 8 44.53 -6.24 21.50
CA VAL A 8 43.40 -5.80 20.68
C VAL A 8 42.65 -7.05 20.25
N VAL A 9 41.48 -7.29 20.86
CA VAL A 9 40.50 -8.27 20.37
C VAL A 9 39.80 -7.64 19.16
N SER A 10 40.18 -8.09 17.98
CA SER A 10 39.46 -7.81 16.73
C SER A 10 38.08 -8.50 16.81
N ALA A 11 37.02 -7.76 17.02
CA ALA A 11 35.69 -8.26 16.83
C ALA A 11 35.44 -8.38 15.32
N GLN A 12 35.41 -9.61 14.82
CA GLN A 12 34.86 -9.90 13.51
C GLN A 12 33.38 -9.53 13.56
N GLU A 13 32.99 -8.49 12.83
CA GLU A 13 31.58 -8.17 12.59
C GLU A 13 30.97 -9.30 11.78
N ASP A 14 30.03 -10.01 12.38
CA ASP A 14 29.27 -11.08 11.75
C ASP A 14 28.30 -10.47 10.73
N GLU A 15 28.66 -10.52 9.46
CA GLU A 15 27.87 -9.94 8.33
C GLU A 15 26.44 -10.50 8.20
N SER A 16 26.08 -11.48 9.02
CA SER A 16 24.74 -12.10 9.02
C SER A 16 23.72 -11.36 9.91
N ILE A 17 24.16 -10.42 10.73
CA ILE A 17 23.33 -9.76 11.74
C ILE A 17 22.94 -8.34 11.28
N ARG A 18 21.63 -8.08 11.22
CA ARG A 18 21.03 -6.77 10.89
C ARG A 18 21.22 -5.75 12.00
N GLY A 19 21.30 -6.21 13.26
CA GLY A 19 21.41 -5.35 14.43
C GLY A 19 21.11 -6.09 15.73
N LEU A 20 21.10 -5.33 16.82
CA LEU A 20 20.76 -5.83 18.15
C LEU A 20 19.44 -5.22 18.63
N HIS A 21 18.57 -6.02 19.24
CA HIS A 21 17.32 -5.56 19.88
C HIS A 21 17.41 -5.78 21.40
N GLN A 22 17.18 -4.70 22.15
CA GLN A 22 17.08 -4.80 23.61
C GLN A 22 15.62 -5.05 24.00
N VAL A 23 15.35 -6.20 24.60
CA VAL A 23 14.00 -6.61 25.01
C VAL A 23 13.39 -5.66 26.01
N LYS A 24 12.19 -5.15 25.73
CA LYS A 24 11.41 -4.27 26.59
C LYS A 24 10.39 -5.06 27.42
N ARG A 25 9.79 -4.38 28.41
CA ARG A 25 8.77 -4.98 29.27
C ARG A 25 7.55 -5.41 28.44
N LYS A 26 7.10 -6.65 28.62
CA LYS A 26 5.95 -7.29 27.92
C LYS A 26 6.19 -7.64 26.45
N GLU A 27 7.39 -7.52 25.92
CA GLU A 27 7.69 -8.07 24.60
C GLU A 27 7.77 -9.59 24.65
N THR A 28 7.37 -10.23 23.56
CA THR A 28 7.41 -11.69 23.38
C THR A 28 8.26 -12.04 22.16
N ILE A 29 8.78 -13.26 22.11
CA ILE A 29 9.55 -13.78 20.95
C ILE A 29 8.75 -13.57 19.67
N PHE A 30 7.46 -13.91 19.67
CA PHE A 30 6.55 -13.71 18.54
C PHE A 30 6.39 -12.22 18.17
N GLY A 31 6.26 -11.33 19.16
CA GLY A 31 6.15 -9.89 18.91
C GLY A 31 7.42 -9.30 18.31
N ILE A 32 8.60 -9.73 18.81
CA ILE A 32 9.91 -9.30 18.31
C ILE A 32 10.16 -9.86 16.91
N SER A 33 9.88 -11.13 16.63
CA SER A 33 10.05 -11.70 15.30
C SER A 33 9.19 -10.95 14.27
N ARG A 34 7.92 -10.65 14.58
CA ARG A 34 7.05 -9.84 13.72
C ARG A 34 7.53 -8.40 13.54
N MET A 35 8.11 -7.80 14.56
CA MET A 35 8.64 -6.43 14.50
C MET A 35 9.76 -6.28 13.45
N TYR A 36 10.52 -7.37 13.22
CA TYR A 36 11.64 -7.39 12.30
C TYR A 36 11.41 -8.20 11.02
N ASP A 37 10.14 -8.62 10.78
CA ASP A 37 9.73 -9.46 9.64
C ASP A 37 10.50 -10.79 9.55
N LEU A 38 10.75 -11.39 10.72
CA LEU A 38 11.41 -12.68 10.87
C LEU A 38 10.38 -13.77 11.21
N THR A 39 10.70 -15.01 10.85
CA THR A 39 10.06 -16.17 11.47
C THR A 39 10.62 -16.35 12.88
N ILE A 40 9.88 -17.06 13.74
CA ILE A 40 10.40 -17.42 15.08
C ILE A 40 11.70 -18.24 14.94
N GLU A 41 11.74 -19.14 13.95
CA GLU A 41 12.91 -19.98 13.67
C GLU A 41 14.13 -19.17 13.31
N GLU A 42 14.02 -18.17 12.44
CA GLU A 42 15.16 -17.28 12.08
C GLU A 42 15.66 -16.49 13.29
N LEU A 43 14.77 -16.03 14.16
CA LEU A 43 15.16 -15.34 15.38
C LEU A 43 15.85 -16.26 16.38
N LEU A 44 15.37 -17.51 16.52
CA LEU A 44 15.96 -18.56 17.37
C LEU A 44 17.30 -19.07 16.84
N GLU A 45 17.48 -19.12 15.51
CA GLU A 45 18.76 -19.51 14.90
C GLU A 45 19.85 -18.46 15.13
N ALA A 46 19.48 -17.18 15.09
CA ALA A 46 20.41 -16.10 15.38
C ALA A 46 20.72 -15.95 16.88
N ASN A 47 19.90 -16.55 17.76
CA ASN A 47 20.04 -16.54 19.22
C ASN A 47 19.89 -17.96 19.79
N PRO A 48 20.90 -18.82 19.65
CA PRO A 48 20.81 -20.24 20.01
C PRO A 48 20.45 -20.48 21.48
N GLU A 49 20.82 -19.56 22.35
CA GLU A 49 20.50 -19.59 23.79
C GLU A 49 19.00 -19.61 24.07
N MET A 50 18.18 -19.10 23.14
CA MET A 50 16.72 -19.10 23.28
C MET A 50 16.09 -20.47 22.99
N LYS A 51 16.84 -21.44 22.48
CA LYS A 51 16.39 -22.81 22.20
C LYS A 51 16.53 -23.73 23.42
N GLU A 52 17.18 -23.29 24.48
CA GLU A 52 17.39 -24.12 25.67
C GLU A 52 16.10 -24.35 26.45
N PRO A 53 15.88 -25.57 26.96
CA PRO A 53 14.68 -25.86 27.77
C PRO A 53 14.63 -24.98 29.02
N GLY A 54 13.53 -24.22 29.16
CA GLY A 54 13.33 -23.33 30.31
C GLY A 54 13.80 -21.89 30.09
N TYR A 55 14.23 -21.52 28.87
CA TYR A 55 14.61 -20.15 28.57
C TYR A 55 13.42 -19.20 28.71
N GLU A 56 13.59 -18.14 29.50
CA GLU A 56 12.63 -17.05 29.66
C GLU A 56 13.19 -15.75 29.08
N LEU A 57 12.42 -15.10 28.21
CA LEU A 57 12.79 -13.81 27.65
C LEU A 57 12.68 -12.71 28.70
N LYS A 58 13.83 -12.17 29.17
CA LYS A 58 13.88 -11.15 30.21
C LYS A 58 14.05 -9.76 29.62
N LYS A 59 13.44 -8.76 30.29
CA LYS A 59 13.67 -7.34 29.95
C LYS A 59 15.18 -7.02 30.06
N GLY A 60 15.68 -6.35 29.03
CA GLY A 60 17.11 -5.95 28.94
C GLY A 60 17.98 -6.94 28.19
N THR A 61 17.51 -8.16 27.88
CA THR A 61 18.25 -9.11 27.06
C THR A 61 18.52 -8.51 25.69
N MET A 62 19.74 -8.67 25.19
CA MET A 62 20.14 -8.24 23.84
C MET A 62 19.98 -9.40 22.88
N LEU A 63 19.11 -9.27 21.91
CA LEU A 63 18.88 -10.27 20.86
C LEU A 63 19.55 -9.84 19.57
N LYS A 64 20.22 -10.79 18.91
CA LYS A 64 20.74 -10.62 17.56
C LYS A 64 19.59 -10.74 16.57
N ILE A 65 19.45 -9.73 15.71
CA ILE A 65 18.41 -9.67 14.67
C ILE A 65 19.07 -10.01 13.34
N PRO A 66 18.78 -11.17 12.74
CA PRO A 66 19.34 -11.55 11.44
C PRO A 66 18.63 -10.79 10.30
N TYR A 67 19.20 -10.85 9.10
CA TYR A 67 18.48 -10.46 7.89
C TYR A 67 17.46 -11.55 7.54
N PRO A 68 16.21 -11.21 7.18
CA PRO A 68 15.22 -12.19 6.75
C PRO A 68 15.71 -13.03 5.57
N GLY A 69 15.60 -14.37 5.67
CA GLY A 69 15.91 -15.28 4.56
C GLY A 69 17.37 -15.72 4.41
N LYS A 70 18.26 -15.45 5.38
CA LYS A 70 19.60 -16.06 5.43
C LYS A 70 19.68 -17.12 6.54
N THR A 71 19.19 -18.31 6.27
CA THR A 71 19.57 -19.51 7.04
C THR A 71 20.85 -20.06 6.45
N SER A 72 21.94 -20.00 7.21
CA SER A 72 23.19 -20.68 6.89
C SER A 72 23.01 -22.18 7.05
N SER A 73 23.05 -22.90 5.92
CA SER A 73 23.19 -24.34 5.90
C SER A 73 24.59 -24.75 6.34
N SER A 74 24.72 -25.34 7.52
CA SER A 74 25.87 -26.17 7.84
C SER A 74 25.47 -27.38 8.67
N ASN A 75 25.82 -28.53 8.11
CA ASN A 75 25.85 -29.88 8.64
C ASN A 75 24.69 -30.83 8.29
N ALA A 76 24.91 -31.46 7.12
CA ALA A 76 24.39 -32.79 6.85
C ALA A 76 25.50 -33.82 7.06
N SER A 77 25.22 -34.87 7.82
CA SER A 77 25.91 -36.16 7.66
C SER A 77 25.00 -37.32 8.05
N GLN A 78 24.74 -38.12 7.03
CA GLN A 78 24.46 -39.56 7.01
C GLN A 78 23.19 -40.15 7.66
N ALA A 79 22.30 -40.67 6.84
CA ALA A 79 22.12 -42.14 6.74
C ALA A 79 21.21 -42.50 5.54
N SER A 80 21.66 -43.53 4.86
CA SER A 80 21.20 -44.19 3.65
C SER A 80 19.87 -44.94 3.75
N ASN A 81 19.10 -45.00 2.69
CA ASN A 81 18.74 -46.16 1.85
C ASN A 81 17.32 -46.08 1.26
N ALA A 82 17.35 -46.09 -0.07
CA ALA A 82 16.51 -46.84 -1.00
C ALA A 82 14.97 -46.68 -1.01
N SER A 83 14.43 -46.10 -2.06
CA SER A 83 13.71 -46.85 -3.10
C SER A 83 13.30 -45.94 -4.27
N GLN A 84 13.48 -46.47 -5.46
CA GLN A 84 13.17 -45.89 -6.75
C GLN A 84 11.68 -45.57 -6.92
N ALA A 85 11.38 -44.42 -7.47
CA ALA A 85 10.40 -44.29 -8.55
C ALA A 85 10.34 -42.85 -9.09
N SER A 86 10.43 -42.77 -10.40
CA SER A 86 10.03 -41.70 -11.32
C SER A 86 10.78 -40.36 -11.21
N GLN A 87 11.71 -40.21 -12.12
CA GLN A 87 12.21 -38.96 -12.65
C GLN A 87 11.06 -38.07 -13.10
N ALA A 88 10.80 -37.03 -12.35
CA ALA A 88 10.27 -35.79 -12.89
C ALA A 88 11.33 -34.76 -12.66
N SER A 89 11.99 -34.36 -13.73
CA SER A 89 12.98 -33.31 -13.77
C SER A 89 12.45 -32.03 -13.16
N SER A 90 12.76 -31.74 -11.92
CA SER A 90 12.67 -30.40 -11.36
C SER A 90 13.84 -29.58 -11.93
N ALA A 91 13.68 -29.12 -13.17
CA ALA A 91 14.40 -27.95 -13.62
C ALA A 91 13.96 -26.80 -12.69
N SER A 92 14.82 -26.36 -11.79
CA SER A 92 14.67 -25.09 -11.10
C SER A 92 14.75 -24.01 -12.19
N ASN A 93 13.59 -23.63 -12.74
CA ASN A 93 13.48 -22.49 -13.62
C ASN A 93 13.78 -21.24 -12.77
N ASN A 94 15.04 -20.88 -12.68
CA ASN A 94 15.49 -19.60 -12.20
C ASN A 94 15.11 -18.56 -13.26
N SER A 95 13.82 -18.25 -13.36
CA SER A 95 13.23 -17.34 -14.36
C SER A 95 13.44 -15.87 -13.99
N GLY A 96 14.03 -15.59 -12.83
CA GLY A 96 14.29 -14.24 -12.34
C GLY A 96 15.44 -13.54 -13.06
N ILE A 97 15.53 -12.23 -12.90
CA ILE A 97 16.65 -11.40 -13.37
C ILE A 97 17.65 -11.27 -12.21
N ALA A 98 18.49 -12.29 -12.02
CA ALA A 98 19.48 -12.33 -10.94
C ALA A 98 20.90 -11.94 -11.40
N ASP A 99 21.24 -12.23 -12.66
CA ASP A 99 22.62 -12.19 -13.16
C ASP A 99 23.03 -10.86 -13.79
N ARG A 100 22.12 -9.91 -13.88
CA ARG A 100 22.35 -8.57 -14.43
C ARG A 100 21.49 -7.51 -13.74
N PRO A 101 21.85 -6.22 -13.87
CA PRO A 101 20.95 -5.14 -13.45
C PRO A 101 19.57 -5.22 -14.14
N ILE A 102 18.50 -4.94 -13.39
CA ILE A 102 17.17 -4.73 -13.95
C ILE A 102 17.17 -3.35 -14.63
N ARG A 103 16.75 -3.28 -15.88
CA ARG A 103 16.70 -2.03 -16.65
C ARG A 103 15.34 -1.39 -16.48
N LEU A 104 15.31 -0.29 -15.73
CA LEU A 104 14.11 0.46 -15.39
C LEU A 104 14.04 1.74 -16.21
N GLY A 105 12.96 1.89 -16.99
CA GLY A 105 12.59 3.13 -17.63
C GLY A 105 11.58 3.92 -16.79
N VAL A 106 11.72 5.25 -16.76
CA VAL A 106 10.70 6.15 -16.17
C VAL A 106 10.33 7.19 -17.22
N MET A 107 9.09 7.13 -17.73
CA MET A 107 8.54 8.05 -18.73
C MET A 107 7.37 8.83 -18.12
N LEU A 108 7.70 9.88 -17.39
CA LEU A 108 6.78 10.74 -16.66
C LEU A 108 7.14 12.22 -16.90
N PRO A 109 6.24 13.19 -16.66
CA PRO A 109 6.59 14.60 -16.74
C PRO A 109 7.57 14.96 -15.61
N LEU A 110 8.86 14.96 -15.91
CA LEU A 110 9.96 15.20 -14.96
C LEU A 110 10.47 16.64 -15.09
N HIS A 111 9.67 17.61 -14.65
CA HIS A 111 9.97 19.03 -14.73
C HIS A 111 9.34 19.79 -13.55
N ASP A 112 9.70 21.07 -13.39
CA ASP A 112 9.21 21.95 -12.31
C ASP A 112 8.24 23.05 -12.82
N ILE A 113 7.71 22.91 -14.02
CA ILE A 113 6.89 23.95 -14.66
C ILE A 113 5.48 24.00 -14.04
N ASN A 114 4.88 22.85 -13.75
CA ASN A 114 3.51 22.74 -13.25
C ASN A 114 3.37 21.73 -12.10
N GLY A 115 2.15 21.56 -11.60
CA GLY A 115 1.87 20.65 -10.50
C GLY A 115 2.10 19.17 -10.83
N ASP A 116 1.86 18.77 -12.09
CA ASP A 116 2.08 17.39 -12.53
C ASP A 116 3.57 17.07 -12.54
N GLY A 117 4.37 17.94 -13.14
CA GLY A 117 5.81 17.76 -13.15
C GLY A 117 6.40 17.66 -11.75
N ARG A 118 6.07 18.60 -10.86
CA ARG A 118 6.55 18.56 -9.47
C ARG A 118 6.14 17.28 -8.73
N ARG A 119 4.91 16.82 -8.91
CA ARG A 119 4.43 15.54 -8.31
C ARG A 119 5.19 14.34 -8.84
N MET A 120 5.47 14.32 -10.16
CA MET A 120 6.18 13.21 -10.78
C MET A 120 7.67 13.22 -10.48
N VAL A 121 8.29 14.38 -10.31
CA VAL A 121 9.66 14.47 -9.78
C VAL A 121 9.73 13.89 -8.35
N GLU A 122 8.76 14.19 -7.49
CA GLU A 122 8.72 13.61 -6.16
C GLU A 122 8.48 12.08 -6.20
N TYR A 123 7.59 11.61 -7.06
CA TYR A 123 7.37 10.19 -7.30
C TYR A 123 8.67 9.51 -7.76
N TYR A 124 9.38 10.10 -8.71
CA TYR A 124 10.66 9.58 -9.20
C TYR A 124 11.74 9.52 -8.12
N ARG A 125 11.82 10.52 -7.24
CA ARG A 125 12.69 10.45 -6.06
C ARG A 125 12.38 9.23 -5.19
N GLY A 126 11.11 8.90 -5.03
CA GLY A 126 10.67 7.66 -4.36
C GLY A 126 11.15 6.40 -5.05
N VAL A 127 11.07 6.36 -6.39
CA VAL A 127 11.62 5.25 -7.21
C VAL A 127 13.11 5.06 -6.96
N LEU A 128 13.89 6.16 -6.98
CA LEU A 128 15.34 6.12 -6.70
C LEU A 128 15.64 5.62 -5.28
N MET A 129 14.85 6.01 -4.28
CA MET A 129 14.97 5.49 -2.91
C MET A 129 14.69 3.98 -2.82
N ALA A 130 13.77 3.47 -3.64
CA ALA A 130 13.52 2.02 -3.73
C ALA A 130 14.72 1.30 -4.34
N CYS A 131 15.28 1.81 -5.44
CA CYS A 131 16.49 1.27 -6.07
C CYS A 131 17.66 1.21 -5.08
N ASP A 132 17.90 2.29 -4.31
CA ASP A 132 18.94 2.30 -3.28
C ASP A 132 18.67 1.28 -2.15
N SER A 133 17.41 1.09 -1.78
CA SER A 133 17.05 0.09 -0.78
C SER A 133 17.25 -1.34 -1.28
N LEU A 134 16.95 -1.59 -2.56
CA LEU A 134 17.13 -2.88 -3.23
C LEU A 134 18.61 -3.22 -3.45
N LYS A 135 19.44 -2.21 -3.70
CA LYS A 135 20.91 -2.39 -3.80
C LYS A 135 21.48 -3.04 -2.54
N LYS A 136 20.97 -2.69 -1.35
CA LYS A 136 21.36 -3.31 -0.07
C LYS A 136 20.97 -4.78 0.04
N LEU A 137 20.03 -5.23 -0.80
CA LEU A 137 19.60 -6.64 -0.91
C LEU A 137 20.29 -7.38 -2.08
N GLY A 138 21.32 -6.77 -2.70
CA GLY A 138 22.02 -7.32 -3.84
C GLY A 138 21.28 -7.20 -5.18
N ILE A 139 20.18 -6.45 -5.24
CA ILE A 139 19.41 -6.22 -6.46
C ILE A 139 19.88 -4.93 -7.13
N SER A 140 20.59 -5.08 -8.24
CA SER A 140 21.07 -3.94 -9.04
C SER A 140 20.00 -3.47 -10.02
N VAL A 141 19.89 -2.15 -10.16
CA VAL A 141 18.94 -1.50 -11.08
C VAL A 141 19.66 -0.45 -11.92
N ASP A 142 19.52 -0.53 -13.23
CA ASP A 142 19.96 0.49 -14.18
C ASP A 142 18.75 1.35 -14.55
N VAL A 143 18.81 2.66 -14.23
CA VAL A 143 17.66 3.57 -14.32
C VAL A 143 17.86 4.58 -15.44
N HIS A 144 16.93 4.58 -16.39
CA HIS A 144 16.82 5.57 -17.45
C HIS A 144 15.54 6.40 -17.27
N ALA A 145 15.64 7.72 -17.35
CA ALA A 145 14.51 8.61 -17.13
C ALA A 145 14.35 9.59 -18.30
N TRP A 146 13.14 9.67 -18.83
CA TRP A 146 12.76 10.60 -19.89
C TRP A 146 11.65 11.53 -19.43
N ASN A 147 11.78 12.81 -19.74
CA ASN A 147 10.74 13.78 -19.47
C ASN A 147 9.60 13.63 -20.49
N ALA A 148 8.59 12.85 -20.15
CA ALA A 148 7.38 12.64 -20.94
C ALA A 148 6.29 13.63 -20.50
N ALA A 149 6.52 14.93 -20.76
CA ALA A 149 5.54 15.99 -20.53
C ALA A 149 4.25 15.74 -21.32
N GLU A 150 3.19 16.49 -21.01
CA GLU A 150 1.90 16.27 -21.65
C GLU A 150 1.94 16.36 -23.18
N ASP A 151 2.73 17.29 -23.72
CA ASP A 151 2.92 17.57 -25.15
C ASP A 151 4.17 16.89 -25.74
N ALA A 152 4.85 16.03 -24.97
CA ALA A 152 6.07 15.37 -25.45
C ALA A 152 5.81 14.47 -26.66
N ASN A 153 6.76 14.48 -27.59
CA ASN A 153 6.77 13.55 -28.72
C ASN A 153 7.26 12.16 -28.26
N ILE A 154 6.34 11.34 -27.80
CA ILE A 154 6.65 10.00 -27.28
C ILE A 154 7.37 9.11 -28.29
N PRO A 155 6.96 9.04 -29.59
CA PRO A 155 7.73 8.30 -30.60
C PRO A 155 9.20 8.70 -30.64
N GLN A 156 9.52 9.98 -30.52
CA GLN A 156 10.91 10.46 -30.52
C GLN A 156 11.67 9.99 -29.25
N LEU A 157 11.05 10.02 -28.08
CA LEU A 157 11.68 9.52 -26.84
C LEU A 157 11.97 8.02 -26.94
N LEU A 158 11.10 7.27 -27.61
CA LEU A 158 11.24 5.83 -27.82
C LEU A 158 12.28 5.43 -28.86
N THR A 159 12.90 6.39 -29.60
CA THR A 159 14.05 6.12 -30.47
C THR A 159 15.35 5.87 -29.69
N ASP A 160 15.39 6.26 -28.42
CA ASP A 160 16.53 5.94 -27.55
C ASP A 160 16.67 4.42 -27.41
N PRO A 161 17.82 3.81 -27.76
CA PRO A 161 18.02 2.38 -27.64
C PRO A 161 17.83 1.85 -26.21
N ALA A 162 18.05 2.69 -25.19
CA ALA A 162 17.83 2.31 -23.80
C ALA A 162 16.34 1.99 -23.53
N ALA A 163 15.39 2.67 -24.20
CA ALA A 163 13.96 2.42 -24.03
C ALA A 163 13.57 1.01 -24.47
N ALA A 164 14.06 0.56 -25.62
CA ALA A 164 13.78 -0.79 -26.16
C ALA A 164 14.41 -1.91 -25.33
N ASN A 165 15.40 -1.59 -24.52
CA ASN A 165 16.12 -2.54 -23.67
C ASN A 165 15.60 -2.61 -22.24
N CYS A 166 14.58 -1.82 -21.85
CA CYS A 166 13.99 -1.87 -20.51
C CYS A 166 13.34 -3.23 -20.20
N ASP A 167 13.36 -3.60 -18.94
CA ASP A 167 12.57 -4.73 -18.41
C ASP A 167 11.21 -4.24 -17.88
N LEU A 168 11.18 -3.00 -17.38
CA LEU A 168 10.00 -2.30 -16.87
C LEU A 168 10.06 -0.83 -17.29
N ILE A 169 8.95 -0.27 -17.74
CA ILE A 169 8.75 1.17 -17.90
C ILE A 169 7.63 1.62 -16.95
N ILE A 170 7.88 2.65 -16.15
CA ILE A 170 6.91 3.33 -15.31
C ILE A 170 6.40 4.58 -16.04
N GLY A 171 5.11 4.65 -16.29
CA GLY A 171 4.43 5.69 -17.05
C GLY A 171 3.41 5.08 -18.02
N PRO A 172 2.82 5.89 -18.90
CA PRO A 172 2.81 7.34 -18.90
C PRO A 172 1.88 7.93 -17.84
N LEU A 173 1.86 9.28 -17.72
CA LEU A 173 0.89 9.98 -16.90
C LEU A 173 -0.40 10.34 -17.66
N TYR A 174 -0.35 10.48 -18.96
CA TYR A 174 -1.45 11.00 -19.78
C TYR A 174 -2.01 9.94 -20.73
N SER A 175 -3.36 9.84 -20.78
CA SER A 175 -4.07 8.84 -21.60
C SER A 175 -3.75 8.93 -23.07
N LYS A 176 -3.51 10.14 -23.62
CA LYS A 176 -3.16 10.34 -25.03
C LYS A 176 -1.82 9.73 -25.48
N GLN A 177 -0.98 9.35 -24.51
CA GLN A 177 0.31 8.70 -24.76
C GLN A 177 0.20 7.17 -24.77
N MET A 178 -0.97 6.62 -24.37
CA MET A 178 -1.13 5.18 -24.13
C MET A 178 -1.02 4.31 -25.37
N ASP A 179 -1.57 4.76 -26.52
CA ASP A 179 -1.54 3.94 -27.75
C ASP A 179 -0.09 3.63 -28.13
N VAL A 180 0.74 4.68 -28.24
CA VAL A 180 2.14 4.54 -28.61
C VAL A 180 2.93 3.71 -27.61
N MET A 181 2.70 3.94 -26.31
CA MET A 181 3.38 3.19 -25.26
C MET A 181 2.97 1.71 -25.25
N SER A 182 1.68 1.43 -25.44
CA SER A 182 1.14 0.05 -25.50
C SER A 182 1.74 -0.76 -26.63
N ASP A 183 1.78 -0.17 -27.85
CA ASP A 183 2.37 -0.82 -29.03
C ASP A 183 3.87 -1.08 -28.83
N PHE A 184 4.57 -0.10 -28.26
CA PHE A 184 6.01 -0.21 -28.05
C PHE A 184 6.35 -1.33 -27.06
N VAL A 185 5.66 -1.40 -25.91
CA VAL A 185 5.97 -2.42 -24.90
C VAL A 185 5.56 -3.82 -25.35
N ALA A 186 4.48 -3.95 -26.14
CA ALA A 186 4.10 -5.21 -26.75
C ALA A 186 5.16 -5.71 -27.74
N LYS A 187 5.69 -4.81 -28.59
CA LYS A 187 6.73 -5.11 -29.58
C LYS A 187 8.04 -5.56 -28.95
N HIS A 188 8.44 -4.95 -27.82
CA HIS A 188 9.74 -5.17 -27.18
C HIS A 188 9.66 -6.11 -25.96
N ASP A 189 8.49 -6.70 -25.66
CA ASP A 189 8.27 -7.60 -24.50
C ASP A 189 8.67 -6.96 -23.15
N ILE A 190 8.25 -5.69 -22.94
CA ILE A 190 8.56 -4.86 -21.78
C ILE A 190 7.32 -4.76 -20.89
N GLN A 191 7.45 -4.85 -19.56
CA GLN A 191 6.36 -4.55 -18.66
C GLN A 191 6.13 -3.03 -18.55
N LEU A 192 4.86 -2.61 -18.59
CA LEU A 192 4.44 -1.21 -18.47
C LEU A 192 3.62 -1.00 -17.20
N LEU A 193 4.14 -0.23 -16.26
CA LEU A 193 3.41 0.16 -15.07
C LEU A 193 2.76 1.53 -15.24
N ILE A 194 1.43 1.58 -15.24
CA ILE A 194 0.65 2.82 -15.19
C ILE A 194 0.45 3.19 -13.71
N PRO A 195 1.15 4.21 -13.20
CA PRO A 195 1.22 4.48 -11.76
C PRO A 195 0.00 5.22 -11.20
N PHE A 196 -0.79 5.88 -12.06
CA PHE A 196 -1.93 6.70 -11.65
C PHE A 196 -3.18 6.39 -12.47
N SER A 197 -4.31 7.00 -12.07
CA SER A 197 -5.60 6.80 -12.73
C SER A 197 -5.64 7.57 -14.06
N ILE A 198 -5.51 6.82 -15.16
CA ILE A 198 -5.70 7.32 -16.52
C ILE A 198 -6.62 6.38 -17.28
N ASN A 199 -7.22 6.86 -18.37
CA ASN A 199 -7.96 5.99 -19.28
C ASN A 199 -6.95 5.19 -20.12
N ALA A 200 -6.95 3.87 -19.96
CA ALA A 200 -6.05 2.93 -20.64
C ALA A 200 -6.84 1.73 -21.15
N PRO A 201 -7.64 1.88 -22.23
CA PRO A 201 -8.43 0.78 -22.80
C PRO A 201 -7.57 -0.39 -23.27
N GLN A 202 -6.32 -0.15 -23.65
CA GLN A 202 -5.33 -1.16 -24.08
C GLN A 202 -5.06 -2.22 -23.00
N LEU A 203 -5.41 -1.93 -21.73
CA LEU A 203 -5.29 -2.91 -20.65
C LEU A 203 -6.09 -4.20 -20.91
N VAL A 204 -7.21 -4.11 -21.66
CA VAL A 204 -8.09 -5.25 -21.94
C VAL A 204 -7.37 -6.34 -22.74
N ASP A 205 -6.47 -5.95 -23.64
CA ASP A 205 -5.85 -6.85 -24.63
C ASP A 205 -4.33 -6.96 -24.51
N ASN A 206 -3.65 -5.98 -23.87
CA ASN A 206 -2.20 -5.97 -23.76
C ASN A 206 -1.74 -6.52 -22.40
N ARG A 207 -1.17 -7.74 -22.44
CA ARG A 207 -0.69 -8.47 -21.26
C ARG A 207 0.50 -7.81 -20.54
N HIS A 208 1.18 -6.87 -21.16
CA HIS A 208 2.35 -6.19 -20.60
C HIS A 208 1.98 -5.05 -19.68
N ILE A 209 0.71 -4.62 -19.66
CA ILE A 209 0.25 -3.45 -18.92
C ILE A 209 -0.17 -3.83 -17.49
N PHE A 210 0.34 -3.07 -16.52
CA PHE A 210 -0.06 -3.12 -15.13
C PHE A 210 -0.64 -1.75 -14.74
N GLN A 211 -1.91 -1.71 -14.35
CA GLN A 211 -2.57 -0.48 -13.90
C GLN A 211 -2.80 -0.51 -12.39
N VAL A 212 -2.23 0.48 -11.67
CA VAL A 212 -2.30 0.53 -10.20
C VAL A 212 -3.68 0.96 -9.72
N TYR A 213 -4.28 1.96 -10.35
CA TYR A 213 -5.56 2.49 -9.88
C TYR A 213 -6.72 1.90 -10.67
N GLN A 214 -7.72 1.45 -9.93
CA GLN A 214 -9.04 1.10 -10.46
C GLN A 214 -9.75 2.36 -10.97
N THR A 215 -10.68 2.19 -11.89
CA THR A 215 -11.59 3.28 -12.28
C THR A 215 -12.46 3.72 -11.10
N PRO A 216 -12.98 4.97 -11.09
CA PRO A 216 -13.90 5.42 -10.03
C PRO A 216 -15.13 4.51 -9.88
N THR A 217 -15.64 3.94 -10.97
CA THR A 217 -16.75 2.98 -10.95
C THR A 217 -16.36 1.72 -10.20
N GLU A 218 -15.24 1.10 -10.53
CA GLU A 218 -14.75 -0.11 -9.86
C GLU A 218 -14.44 0.13 -8.38
N GLN A 219 -13.89 1.31 -8.03
CA GLN A 219 -13.65 1.67 -6.62
C GLN A 219 -14.98 1.79 -5.85
N ASN A 220 -16.01 2.41 -6.47
CA ASN A 220 -17.33 2.49 -5.87
C ASN A 220 -17.97 1.10 -5.69
N GLU A 221 -17.89 0.23 -6.70
CA GLU A 221 -18.42 -1.13 -6.63
C GLU A 221 -17.72 -1.96 -5.54
N SER A 222 -16.41 -1.87 -5.46
CA SER A 222 -15.63 -2.52 -4.41
C SER A 222 -16.01 -1.99 -3.02
N ALA A 223 -16.09 -0.68 -2.85
CA ALA A 223 -16.49 -0.06 -1.58
C ALA A 223 -17.91 -0.46 -1.16
N ILE A 224 -18.86 -0.53 -2.11
CA ILE A 224 -20.24 -0.97 -1.85
C ILE A 224 -20.28 -2.44 -1.45
N THR A 225 -19.53 -3.31 -2.15
CA THR A 225 -19.47 -4.73 -1.83
C THR A 225 -19.02 -4.96 -0.40
N HIS A 226 -17.94 -4.31 0.00
CA HIS A 226 -17.40 -4.46 1.37
C HIS A 226 -18.24 -3.73 2.42
N PHE A 227 -18.89 -2.61 2.05
CA PHE A 227 -19.91 -1.97 2.89
C PHE A 227 -21.03 -2.94 3.27
N LEU A 228 -21.63 -3.59 2.27
CA LEU A 228 -22.75 -4.51 2.47
C LEU A 228 -22.36 -5.75 3.31
N GLN A 229 -21.11 -6.18 3.24
CA GLN A 229 -20.59 -7.26 4.10
C GLN A 229 -20.37 -6.78 5.53
N LYS A 230 -19.76 -5.61 5.70
CA LYS A 230 -19.39 -5.08 7.03
C LYS A 230 -20.59 -4.61 7.83
N PHE A 231 -21.56 -3.95 7.19
CA PHE A 231 -22.69 -3.28 7.83
C PHE A 231 -24.03 -4.01 7.63
N LYS A 232 -24.00 -5.34 7.45
CA LYS A 232 -25.20 -6.17 7.23
C LYS A 232 -26.25 -6.07 8.33
N ASP A 233 -25.81 -5.82 9.58
CA ASP A 233 -26.64 -5.76 10.77
C ASP A 233 -26.89 -4.30 11.23
N TYR A 234 -26.52 -3.31 10.43
CA TYR A 234 -26.68 -1.89 10.70
C TYR A 234 -27.89 -1.31 9.97
N HIS A 235 -28.45 -0.25 10.53
CA HIS A 235 -29.45 0.56 9.86
C HIS A 235 -28.77 1.70 9.06
N PRO A 236 -28.82 1.71 7.71
CA PRO A 236 -28.20 2.78 6.92
C PRO A 236 -29.02 4.07 6.96
N VAL A 237 -28.33 5.18 7.25
CA VAL A 237 -28.92 6.52 7.25
C VAL A 237 -28.18 7.40 6.25
N PHE A 238 -28.86 7.84 5.21
CA PHE A 238 -28.30 8.78 4.24
C PHE A 238 -28.65 10.21 4.62
N ILE A 239 -27.66 11.07 4.71
CA ILE A 239 -27.85 12.48 5.02
C ILE A 239 -27.56 13.31 3.77
N ASP A 240 -28.58 14.03 3.30
CA ASP A 240 -28.42 15.05 2.27
C ASP A 240 -27.82 16.32 2.89
N CYS A 241 -26.61 16.66 2.46
CA CYS A 241 -25.87 17.82 2.91
C CYS A 241 -26.19 19.11 2.13
N ASN A 242 -27.12 19.07 1.17
CA ASN A 242 -27.51 20.19 0.27
C ASN A 242 -26.30 20.73 -0.53
N ASP A 243 -25.33 19.88 -0.85
CA ASP A 243 -24.17 20.25 -1.65
C ASP A 243 -24.45 19.99 -3.14
N SER A 244 -24.81 21.05 -3.87
CA SER A 244 -25.07 21.00 -5.32
C SER A 244 -23.80 20.69 -6.14
N THR A 245 -22.63 20.83 -5.56
CA THR A 245 -21.33 20.58 -6.22
C THR A 245 -20.80 19.17 -5.99
N SER A 246 -21.48 18.38 -5.16
CA SER A 246 -21.07 17.03 -4.82
C SER A 246 -21.07 16.08 -6.02
N ARG A 247 -20.05 15.25 -6.10
CA ARG A 247 -19.94 14.15 -7.08
C ARG A 247 -20.20 12.76 -6.46
N LYS A 248 -20.72 12.71 -5.21
CA LYS A 248 -20.96 11.44 -4.49
C LYS A 248 -22.35 10.85 -4.78
N GLY A 249 -23.17 11.53 -5.58
CA GLY A 249 -24.49 11.05 -5.98
C GLY A 249 -24.47 9.67 -6.65
N THR A 250 -23.48 9.38 -7.51
CA THR A 250 -23.35 8.08 -8.15
C THR A 250 -23.11 6.97 -7.12
N PHE A 251 -22.24 7.19 -6.14
CA PHE A 251 -21.97 6.23 -5.07
C PHE A 251 -23.22 5.99 -4.22
N THR A 252 -23.84 7.05 -3.70
CA THR A 252 -25.01 6.93 -2.81
C THR A 252 -26.21 6.33 -3.52
N ALA A 253 -26.46 6.66 -4.81
CA ALA A 253 -27.53 6.05 -5.60
C ALA A 253 -27.26 4.56 -5.86
N SER A 254 -26.03 4.18 -6.20
CA SER A 254 -25.65 2.78 -6.40
C SER A 254 -25.77 1.96 -5.12
N LEU A 255 -25.32 2.52 -3.98
CA LEU A 255 -25.45 1.85 -2.67
C LEU A 255 -26.92 1.64 -2.30
N ARG A 256 -27.79 2.66 -2.43
CA ARG A 256 -29.23 2.53 -2.15
C ARG A 256 -29.88 1.46 -3.02
N ARG A 257 -29.58 1.44 -4.34
CA ARG A 257 -30.08 0.38 -5.24
C ARG A 257 -29.67 -1.02 -4.78
N GLN A 258 -28.43 -1.17 -4.30
CA GLN A 258 -27.95 -2.46 -3.80
C GLN A 258 -28.61 -2.86 -2.47
N LEU A 259 -28.94 -1.90 -1.60
CA LEU A 259 -29.72 -2.15 -0.38
C LEU A 259 -31.15 -2.59 -0.72
N GLU A 260 -31.81 -1.88 -1.64
CA GLU A 260 -33.18 -2.21 -2.12
C GLU A 260 -33.24 -3.62 -2.72
N GLN A 261 -32.27 -3.99 -3.57
CA GLN A 261 -32.18 -5.32 -4.17
C GLN A 261 -32.05 -6.46 -3.13
N ARG A 262 -31.51 -6.13 -1.95
CA ARG A 262 -31.37 -7.08 -0.82
C ARG A 262 -32.48 -6.99 0.21
N GLY A 263 -33.47 -6.14 0.00
CA GLY A 263 -34.55 -5.90 0.95
C GLY A 263 -34.09 -5.25 2.25
N ILE A 264 -32.94 -4.54 2.22
CA ILE A 264 -32.42 -3.81 3.38
C ILE A 264 -33.04 -2.42 3.40
N THR A 265 -33.78 -2.11 4.46
CA THR A 265 -34.41 -0.81 4.67
C THR A 265 -33.37 0.23 5.08
N TYR A 266 -33.53 1.44 4.60
CA TYR A 266 -32.69 2.59 4.97
C TYR A 266 -33.56 3.85 5.11
N ASN A 267 -33.04 4.85 5.79
CA ASN A 267 -33.70 6.14 5.91
C ASN A 267 -32.90 7.28 5.25
N LEU A 268 -33.64 8.31 4.85
CA LEU A 268 -33.11 9.55 4.28
C LEU A 268 -33.46 10.70 5.22
N THR A 269 -32.49 11.60 5.44
CA THR A 269 -32.71 12.85 6.15
C THR A 269 -31.88 13.97 5.53
N ASN A 270 -32.01 15.19 6.04
CA ASN A 270 -31.37 16.37 5.49
C ASN A 270 -30.78 17.23 6.61
N LEU A 271 -29.62 17.85 6.38
CA LEU A 271 -28.97 18.70 7.38
C LEU A 271 -29.84 19.92 7.77
N LYS A 272 -30.74 20.37 6.91
CA LYS A 272 -31.67 21.48 7.19
C LYS A 272 -32.95 21.05 7.91
N SER A 273 -33.20 19.73 8.08
CA SER A 273 -34.38 19.25 8.80
C SER A 273 -34.35 19.72 10.25
N GLU A 274 -35.52 19.98 10.81
CA GLU A 274 -35.67 20.17 12.26
C GLU A 274 -35.19 18.91 13.02
N GLU A 275 -34.75 19.07 14.27
CA GLU A 275 -34.18 18.00 15.07
C GLU A 275 -35.14 16.80 15.20
N SER A 276 -36.41 17.06 15.46
CA SER A 276 -37.44 16.02 15.59
C SER A 276 -37.59 15.14 14.33
N ASN A 277 -37.44 15.74 13.13
CA ASN A 277 -37.48 15.00 11.88
C ASN A 277 -36.11 14.36 11.54
N PHE A 278 -35.04 15.01 11.93
CA PHE A 278 -33.68 14.48 11.72
C PHE A 278 -33.49 13.19 12.51
N VAL A 279 -33.87 13.16 13.78
CA VAL A 279 -33.71 11.99 14.67
C VAL A 279 -34.55 10.79 14.24
N LYS A 280 -35.73 11.01 13.64
CA LYS A 280 -36.60 9.91 13.14
C LYS A 280 -35.91 9.04 12.06
N ALA A 281 -34.86 9.52 11.43
CA ALA A 281 -34.12 8.74 10.46
C ALA A 281 -33.24 7.67 11.10
N PHE A 282 -32.95 7.76 12.39
CA PHE A 282 -32.08 6.83 13.10
C PHE A 282 -32.87 5.72 13.80
N SER A 283 -32.33 4.50 13.75
CA SER A 283 -32.86 3.36 14.50
C SER A 283 -32.43 3.45 15.97
N THR A 284 -33.38 3.15 16.86
CA THR A 284 -33.13 3.00 18.31
C THR A 284 -32.84 1.57 18.72
N THR A 285 -33.01 0.61 17.79
CA THR A 285 -32.89 -0.83 18.06
C THR A 285 -31.71 -1.49 17.36
N GLN A 286 -31.13 -0.81 16.37
CA GLN A 286 -29.97 -1.27 15.60
C GLN A 286 -28.88 -0.20 15.60
N PRO A 287 -27.61 -0.55 15.50
CA PRO A 287 -26.55 0.41 15.25
C PRO A 287 -26.78 1.08 13.89
N ASN A 288 -26.53 2.37 13.81
CA ASN A 288 -26.71 3.14 12.60
C ASN A 288 -25.39 3.32 11.85
N VAL A 289 -25.39 3.18 10.51
CA VAL A 289 -24.28 3.59 9.66
C VAL A 289 -24.71 4.78 8.82
N VAL A 290 -24.01 5.90 9.00
CA VAL A 290 -24.34 7.18 8.39
C VAL A 290 -23.47 7.41 7.15
N ILE A 291 -24.13 7.76 6.04
CA ILE A 291 -23.53 8.06 4.75
C ILE A 291 -23.93 9.47 4.32
N LEU A 292 -22.97 10.35 4.12
CA LEU A 292 -23.23 11.68 3.56
C LEU A 292 -23.25 11.62 2.04
N ASN A 293 -23.98 12.52 1.39
CA ASN A 293 -23.93 12.66 -0.07
C ASN A 293 -22.82 13.59 -0.56
N THR A 294 -21.85 13.93 0.30
CA THR A 294 -20.70 14.76 -0.04
C THR A 294 -19.41 14.29 0.67
N GLY A 295 -18.26 14.50 0.01
CA GLY A 295 -16.93 14.28 0.61
C GLY A 295 -16.26 15.56 1.13
N ARG A 296 -16.95 16.71 1.09
CA ARG A 296 -16.35 18.02 1.39
C ARG A 296 -16.30 18.33 2.88
N SER A 297 -15.23 19.05 3.30
CA SER A 297 -14.99 19.37 4.71
C SER A 297 -16.02 20.35 5.33
N PRO A 298 -16.49 21.41 4.65
CA PRO A 298 -17.49 22.30 5.25
C PRO A 298 -18.78 21.55 5.62
N GLU A 299 -19.31 20.76 4.71
CA GLU A 299 -20.54 19.99 4.91
C GLU A 299 -20.33 18.86 5.93
N LEU A 300 -19.15 18.23 5.94
CA LEU A 300 -18.78 17.25 6.96
C LEU A 300 -18.78 17.87 8.36
N GLY A 301 -18.24 19.08 8.52
CA GLY A 301 -18.25 19.81 9.78
C GLY A 301 -19.66 20.13 10.27
N ILE A 302 -20.56 20.56 9.35
CA ILE A 302 -21.98 20.81 9.66
C ILE A 302 -22.69 19.51 10.06
N ALA A 303 -22.41 18.40 9.36
CA ALA A 303 -22.98 17.10 9.68
C ALA A 303 -22.55 16.63 11.09
N PHE A 304 -21.26 16.73 11.42
CA PHE A 304 -20.80 16.41 12.77
C PHE A 304 -21.43 17.30 13.83
N SER A 305 -21.56 18.61 13.58
CA SER A 305 -22.20 19.52 14.53
C SER A 305 -23.65 19.13 14.78
N LYS A 306 -24.42 18.79 13.73
CA LYS A 306 -25.81 18.35 13.84
C LYS A 306 -25.94 17.01 14.58
N ILE A 307 -25.10 16.02 14.24
CA ILE A 307 -25.09 14.72 14.91
C ILE A 307 -24.67 14.87 16.38
N ASN A 308 -23.67 15.70 16.66
CA ASN A 308 -23.25 15.99 18.05
C ASN A 308 -24.40 16.62 18.87
N GLY A 309 -25.13 17.60 18.29
CA GLY A 309 -26.30 18.21 18.96
C GLY A 309 -27.40 17.17 19.23
N MET A 310 -27.74 16.36 18.24
CA MET A 310 -28.72 15.27 18.40
C MET A 310 -28.31 14.28 19.51
N LYS A 311 -27.03 13.91 19.58
CA LYS A 311 -26.50 12.98 20.59
C LYS A 311 -26.58 13.50 22.03
N VAL A 312 -26.74 14.80 22.24
CA VAL A 312 -26.98 15.37 23.59
C VAL A 312 -28.35 14.93 24.12
N ASN A 313 -29.37 14.96 23.26
CA ASN A 313 -30.74 14.58 23.61
C ASN A 313 -31.01 13.07 23.42
N HIS A 314 -30.23 12.39 22.61
CA HIS A 314 -30.35 10.97 22.27
C HIS A 314 -29.01 10.24 22.46
N PRO A 315 -28.48 10.12 23.70
CA PRO A 315 -27.15 9.55 23.96
C PRO A 315 -27.05 8.06 23.59
N ASP A 316 -28.16 7.33 23.61
CA ASP A 316 -28.21 5.89 23.35
C ASP A 316 -28.13 5.50 21.87
N LEU A 317 -28.25 6.46 20.94
CA LEU A 317 -28.12 6.16 19.52
C LEU A 317 -26.68 5.71 19.19
N ASP A 318 -26.53 4.49 18.74
CA ASP A 318 -25.24 4.00 18.21
C ASP A 318 -25.04 4.48 16.77
N ILE A 319 -23.94 5.21 16.53
CA ILE A 319 -23.66 5.87 15.24
C ILE A 319 -22.24 5.55 14.79
N THR A 320 -22.16 4.96 13.62
CA THR A 320 -20.92 4.74 12.86
C THR A 320 -20.96 5.60 11.60
N MET A 321 -19.87 6.24 11.24
CA MET A 321 -19.76 7.01 10.00
C MET A 321 -19.09 6.19 8.90
N PHE A 322 -19.62 6.25 7.68
CA PHE A 322 -18.96 5.74 6.48
C PHE A 322 -18.61 6.91 5.56
N GLY A 323 -17.32 7.14 5.41
CA GLY A 323 -16.79 8.32 4.75
C GLY A 323 -16.31 8.08 3.31
N TYR A 324 -15.44 8.97 2.87
CA TYR A 324 -14.81 8.97 1.55
C TYR A 324 -13.31 9.19 1.68
N THR A 325 -12.53 8.75 0.70
CA THR A 325 -11.06 8.88 0.70
C THR A 325 -10.59 10.32 0.98
N GLU A 326 -11.34 11.33 0.53
CA GLU A 326 -11.04 12.75 0.77
C GLU A 326 -11.00 13.12 2.25
N TRP A 327 -11.74 12.39 3.11
CA TRP A 327 -11.75 12.65 4.55
C TRP A 327 -10.39 12.41 5.21
N LEU A 328 -9.54 11.59 4.61
CA LEU A 328 -8.16 11.40 5.07
C LEU A 328 -7.36 12.71 5.09
N MET A 329 -7.73 13.72 4.28
CA MET A 329 -7.12 15.05 4.28
C MET A 329 -7.61 15.94 5.43
N TYR A 330 -8.72 15.58 6.07
CA TYR A 330 -9.39 16.41 7.08
C TYR A 330 -9.12 15.94 8.52
N THR A 331 -8.18 15.02 8.70
CA THR A 331 -7.84 14.48 10.04
C THR A 331 -7.40 15.55 11.02
N LYS A 332 -6.74 16.64 10.57
CA LYS A 332 -6.37 17.74 11.45
C LYS A 332 -7.59 18.45 12.10
N THR A 333 -8.71 18.45 11.42
CA THR A 333 -9.92 19.18 11.84
C THR A 333 -10.98 18.28 12.48
N HIS A 334 -11.07 17.03 12.03
CA HIS A 334 -12.17 16.14 12.37
C HIS A 334 -11.75 14.83 13.06
N LEU A 335 -10.49 14.69 13.47
CA LEU A 335 -9.96 13.43 14.01
C LEU A 335 -10.77 12.92 15.20
N ASP A 336 -11.11 13.81 16.14
CA ASP A 336 -11.89 13.45 17.34
C ASP A 336 -13.29 12.92 16.97
N ASN A 337 -13.93 13.54 15.96
CA ASN A 337 -15.21 13.06 15.45
C ASN A 337 -15.07 11.72 14.72
N PHE A 338 -13.95 11.48 14.01
CA PHE A 338 -13.71 10.19 13.37
C PHE A 338 -13.60 9.08 14.39
N TYR A 339 -12.87 9.28 15.48
CA TYR A 339 -12.81 8.33 16.57
C TYR A 339 -14.17 8.17 17.27
N LYS A 340 -14.81 9.29 17.63
CA LYS A 340 -16.09 9.30 18.35
C LYS A 340 -17.17 8.50 17.62
N TYR A 341 -17.20 8.59 16.29
CA TYR A 341 -18.22 7.95 15.45
C TYR A 341 -17.69 6.71 14.71
N ASN A 342 -16.71 6.01 15.27
CA ASN A 342 -16.27 4.71 14.77
C ASN A 342 -16.12 4.69 13.24
N THR A 343 -15.42 5.69 12.66
CA THR A 343 -15.49 6.03 11.24
C THR A 343 -14.71 5.09 10.35
N PHE A 344 -15.35 4.63 9.27
CA PHE A 344 -14.74 3.82 8.22
C PHE A 344 -14.59 4.64 6.94
N ILE A 345 -13.40 4.67 6.37
CA ILE A 345 -13.07 5.40 5.14
C ILE A 345 -12.56 4.42 4.09
N PRO A 346 -13.30 4.16 2.98
CA PRO A 346 -12.80 3.34 1.88
C PRO A 346 -11.64 4.04 1.17
N SER A 347 -10.55 3.32 0.95
CA SER A 347 -9.36 3.86 0.29
C SER A 347 -8.52 2.76 -0.37
N VAL A 348 -7.74 3.14 -1.38
CA VAL A 348 -6.73 2.28 -2.02
C VAL A 348 -5.32 2.55 -1.50
N PHE A 349 -5.17 3.46 -0.55
CA PHE A 349 -3.91 3.77 0.14
C PHE A 349 -4.19 4.25 1.56
N TYR A 350 -3.19 4.11 2.44
CA TYR A 350 -3.22 4.76 3.75
C TYR A 350 -1.82 5.24 4.15
N TYR A 351 -1.68 6.55 4.28
CA TYR A 351 -0.48 7.18 4.81
C TYR A 351 -0.52 7.23 6.34
N ASN A 352 0.34 6.44 6.99
CA ASN A 352 0.48 6.43 8.44
C ASN A 352 1.73 7.22 8.88
N PRO A 353 1.60 8.47 9.35
CA PRO A 353 2.75 9.32 9.69
C PRO A 353 3.54 8.84 10.91
N VAL A 354 2.92 8.02 11.78
CA VAL A 354 3.57 7.50 12.99
C VAL A 354 4.21 6.13 12.79
N SER A 355 4.02 5.52 11.62
CA SER A 355 4.65 4.25 11.30
C SER A 355 6.18 4.40 11.24
N PRO A 356 6.95 3.50 11.90
CA PRO A 356 8.41 3.52 11.80
C PRO A 356 8.92 3.43 10.36
N ALA A 357 8.24 2.69 9.48
CA ALA A 357 8.59 2.59 8.06
C ALA A 357 8.44 3.95 7.35
N THR A 358 7.34 4.65 7.58
CA THR A 358 7.10 6.00 7.05
C THR A 358 8.16 6.98 7.54
N GLN A 359 8.45 6.98 8.84
CA GLN A 359 9.43 7.90 9.43
C GLN A 359 10.84 7.66 8.88
N ARG A 360 11.27 6.40 8.73
CA ARG A 360 12.55 6.07 8.10
C ARG A 360 12.62 6.55 6.64
N LEU A 361 11.55 6.38 5.88
CA LEU A 361 11.49 6.87 4.49
C LEU A 361 11.54 8.39 4.40
N GLN A 362 10.85 9.11 5.30
CA GLN A 362 10.93 10.57 5.36
C GLN A 362 12.33 11.06 5.73
N GLN A 363 13.00 10.44 6.69
CA GLN A 363 14.38 10.77 7.04
C GLN A 363 15.33 10.53 5.86
N LYS A 364 15.20 9.37 5.19
CA LYS A 364 15.99 9.04 3.99
C LYS A 364 15.75 10.05 2.87
N TYR A 365 14.50 10.48 2.67
CA TYR A 365 14.15 11.49 1.67
C TYR A 365 14.83 12.83 1.97
N ARG A 366 14.74 13.33 3.21
CA ARG A 366 15.42 14.56 3.63
C ARG A 366 16.94 14.48 3.44
N TRP A 367 17.52 13.35 3.81
CA TRP A 367 18.95 13.13 3.66
C TRP A 367 19.40 13.16 2.19
N ASN A 368 18.67 12.48 1.31
CA ASN A 368 19.07 12.35 -0.09
C ASN A 368 18.76 13.61 -0.92
N PHE A 369 17.69 14.32 -0.60
CA PHE A 369 17.17 15.39 -1.48
C PHE A 369 17.17 16.78 -0.81
N HIS A 370 17.61 16.89 0.43
CA HIS A 370 17.66 18.14 1.21
C HIS A 370 16.31 18.90 1.22
N ALA A 371 15.21 18.18 1.21
CA ALA A 371 13.85 18.70 1.16
C ALA A 371 12.88 17.81 1.92
N ASP A 372 11.74 18.37 2.33
CA ASP A 372 10.61 17.60 2.83
C ASP A 372 9.76 17.04 1.69
N MET A 373 9.10 15.89 1.91
CA MET A 373 8.09 15.37 1.00
C MET A 373 6.93 16.35 0.87
N MET A 374 6.36 16.47 -0.33
CA MET A 374 5.18 17.30 -0.57
C MET A 374 4.04 16.94 0.38
N ASN A 375 3.33 17.97 0.89
CA ASN A 375 2.15 17.76 1.73
C ASN A 375 0.94 17.43 0.86
N ALA A 376 0.90 16.22 0.33
CA ALA A 376 -0.17 15.68 -0.51
C ALA A 376 -0.61 14.29 0.00
N LEU A 377 -1.80 13.85 -0.36
CA LEU A 377 -2.28 12.49 -0.14
C LEU A 377 -2.80 11.93 -1.47
N PRO A 378 -2.28 10.78 -1.91
CA PRO A 378 -1.14 10.03 -1.33
C PRO A 378 0.18 10.83 -1.38
N ARG A 379 1.15 10.45 -0.55
CA ARG A 379 2.53 10.98 -0.61
C ARG A 379 3.23 10.42 -1.85
N PHE A 380 3.54 11.26 -2.82
CA PHE A 380 4.05 10.82 -4.13
C PHE A 380 5.39 10.08 -4.03
N ALA A 381 6.30 10.53 -3.17
CA ALA A 381 7.57 9.83 -2.96
C ALA A 381 7.36 8.42 -2.37
N ILE A 382 6.42 8.25 -1.42
CA ILE A 382 6.13 6.93 -0.84
C ILE A 382 5.43 6.05 -1.87
N THR A 383 4.52 6.60 -2.68
CA THR A 383 3.90 5.88 -3.79
C THR A 383 4.94 5.35 -4.77
N GLY A 384 5.89 6.21 -5.20
CA GLY A 384 6.97 5.81 -6.09
C GLY A 384 7.87 4.73 -5.50
N PHE A 385 8.16 4.85 -4.19
CA PHE A 385 8.90 3.82 -3.46
C PHE A 385 8.16 2.48 -3.46
N ASP A 386 6.88 2.46 -3.06
CA ASP A 386 6.08 1.23 -2.98
C ASP A 386 5.97 0.55 -4.35
N HIS A 387 5.67 1.31 -5.40
CA HIS A 387 5.56 0.79 -6.75
C HIS A 387 6.86 0.17 -7.26
N ALA A 388 7.95 0.94 -7.20
CA ALA A 388 9.24 0.47 -7.70
C ALA A 388 9.76 -0.72 -6.89
N TYR A 389 9.66 -0.66 -5.56
CA TYR A 389 10.11 -1.74 -4.70
C TYR A 389 9.37 -3.05 -4.98
N PHE A 390 8.04 -2.99 -5.16
CA PHE A 390 7.21 -4.14 -5.49
C PHE A 390 7.58 -4.76 -6.83
N PHE A 391 7.64 -3.95 -7.89
CA PHE A 391 7.90 -4.44 -9.24
C PHE A 391 9.33 -4.95 -9.41
N LEU A 392 10.31 -4.22 -8.90
CA LEU A 392 11.73 -4.61 -9.04
C LEU A 392 12.06 -5.89 -8.27
N ARG A 393 11.49 -6.07 -7.06
CA ARG A 393 11.61 -7.36 -6.36
C ARG A 393 10.93 -8.50 -7.09
N GLY A 394 9.75 -8.24 -7.63
CA GLY A 394 9.01 -9.22 -8.41
C GLY A 394 9.77 -9.66 -9.65
N LEU A 395 10.31 -8.71 -10.43
CA LEU A 395 11.15 -8.98 -11.59
C LEU A 395 12.43 -9.71 -11.25
N HIS A 396 13.10 -9.30 -10.17
CA HIS A 396 14.30 -10.01 -9.70
C HIS A 396 14.02 -11.48 -9.44
N LYS A 397 12.91 -11.78 -8.77
CA LYS A 397 12.55 -13.15 -8.37
C LYS A 397 11.92 -13.98 -9.48
N TYR A 398 11.04 -13.39 -10.28
CA TYR A 398 10.18 -14.10 -11.24
C TYR A 398 10.42 -13.72 -12.70
N GLY A 399 11.25 -12.72 -12.98
CA GLY A 399 11.53 -12.25 -14.34
C GLY A 399 10.25 -11.88 -15.09
N LYS A 400 10.16 -12.32 -16.35
CA LYS A 400 9.00 -12.05 -17.23
C LYS A 400 7.69 -12.72 -16.76
N PHE A 401 7.75 -13.69 -15.87
CA PHE A 401 6.57 -14.35 -15.30
C PHE A 401 5.97 -13.59 -14.12
N PHE A 402 6.59 -12.51 -13.69
CA PHE A 402 6.02 -11.66 -12.66
C PHE A 402 4.69 -11.05 -13.13
N ASN A 403 3.63 -11.31 -12.40
CA ASN A 403 2.28 -10.84 -12.69
C ASN A 403 1.65 -10.04 -11.53
N GLY A 404 2.40 -9.83 -10.44
CA GLY A 404 1.94 -9.02 -9.31
C GLY A 404 0.80 -9.63 -8.48
N SER A 405 0.42 -10.90 -8.69
CA SER A 405 -0.58 -11.58 -7.86
C SER A 405 -0.04 -11.86 -6.44
N ALA A 406 -0.93 -12.07 -5.49
CA ALA A 406 -0.59 -12.31 -4.08
C ALA A 406 0.39 -13.47 -3.88
N GLY A 407 0.35 -14.50 -4.74
CA GLY A 407 1.27 -15.64 -4.70
C GLY A 407 2.66 -15.34 -5.24
N THR A 408 2.83 -14.30 -6.06
CA THR A 408 4.11 -13.97 -6.71
C THR A 408 4.87 -12.87 -6.00
N SER A 409 4.23 -12.11 -5.13
CA SER A 409 4.85 -10.96 -4.50
C SER A 409 4.18 -10.63 -3.18
N SER A 410 4.87 -10.94 -2.08
CA SER A 410 4.55 -10.37 -0.79
C SER A 410 5.71 -9.49 -0.33
N TYR A 411 5.45 -8.21 -0.11
CA TYR A 411 6.37 -7.33 0.59
C TYR A 411 5.59 -6.31 1.42
N PRO A 412 6.14 -5.83 2.53
CA PRO A 412 5.49 -4.79 3.31
C PRO A 412 5.52 -3.46 2.53
N HIS A 413 4.34 -2.97 2.12
CA HIS A 413 4.19 -1.64 1.58
C HIS A 413 4.16 -0.61 2.72
N VAL A 414 4.47 0.63 2.41
CA VAL A 414 4.46 1.73 3.39
C VAL A 414 3.12 2.46 3.34
N GLN A 415 2.56 2.64 2.15
CA GLN A 415 1.32 3.38 1.93
C GLN A 415 0.35 2.66 1.00
N THR A 416 0.85 2.10 -0.12
CA THR A 416 0.03 1.60 -1.22
C THR A 416 0.16 0.09 -1.36
N PRO A 417 -0.82 -0.70 -0.91
CA PRO A 417 -0.82 -2.15 -1.11
C PRO A 417 -1.06 -2.48 -2.57
N LEU A 418 -0.39 -3.53 -3.06
CA LEU A 418 -0.46 -3.95 -4.44
C LEU A 418 -0.73 -5.46 -4.53
N VAL A 419 -1.87 -5.80 -5.13
CA VAL A 419 -2.25 -7.16 -5.52
C VAL A 419 -2.93 -7.07 -6.87
N PHE A 420 -2.31 -7.65 -7.88
CA PHE A 420 -2.79 -7.56 -9.25
C PHE A 420 -3.58 -8.80 -9.65
N GLU A 421 -4.67 -8.57 -10.37
CA GLU A 421 -5.46 -9.60 -11.03
C GLU A 421 -5.55 -9.30 -12.52
N ARG A 422 -5.74 -10.35 -13.32
CA ARG A 422 -5.90 -10.21 -14.77
C ARG A 422 -7.18 -9.45 -15.10
N TYR A 423 -7.04 -8.49 -16.01
CA TYR A 423 -8.16 -7.69 -16.51
C TYR A 423 -8.46 -8.09 -17.96
N GLY A 424 -9.64 -8.63 -18.18
CA GLY A 424 -9.99 -9.20 -19.48
C GLY A 424 -9.05 -10.33 -19.88
N ASN A 425 -8.64 -10.34 -21.14
CA ASN A 425 -7.63 -11.25 -21.67
C ASN A 425 -6.21 -10.66 -21.68
N GLY A 426 -6.08 -9.42 -21.23
CA GLY A 426 -4.86 -8.63 -21.38
C GLY A 426 -4.05 -8.47 -20.12
N GLY A 427 -3.92 -7.22 -19.68
CA GLY A 427 -3.04 -6.81 -18.61
C GLY A 427 -3.52 -7.13 -17.20
N MET A 428 -2.90 -6.46 -16.25
CA MET A 428 -3.09 -6.70 -14.82
C MET A 428 -3.59 -5.42 -14.15
N ARG A 429 -4.61 -5.51 -13.28
CA ARG A 429 -5.14 -4.39 -12.51
C ARG A 429 -5.02 -4.66 -11.03
N ASN A 430 -4.53 -3.68 -10.28
CA ASN A 430 -4.52 -3.77 -8.82
C ASN A 430 -5.95 -3.77 -8.28
N LYS A 431 -6.26 -4.75 -7.45
CA LYS A 431 -7.60 -4.95 -6.85
C LYS A 431 -7.67 -4.55 -5.38
N THR A 432 -6.56 -4.10 -4.81
CA THR A 432 -6.51 -3.81 -3.38
C THR A 432 -7.46 -2.67 -3.02
N MET A 433 -8.30 -2.93 -2.02
CA MET A 433 -9.17 -1.98 -1.34
C MET A 433 -9.00 -2.18 0.16
N MET A 434 -9.18 -1.12 0.95
CA MET A 434 -9.18 -1.20 2.40
C MET A 434 -10.21 -0.23 2.98
N PHE A 435 -10.64 -0.50 4.20
CA PHE A 435 -11.21 0.51 5.06
C PHE A 435 -10.16 1.01 6.04
N VAL A 436 -9.93 2.32 6.06
CA VAL A 436 -9.22 2.98 7.15
C VAL A 436 -10.23 3.22 8.25
N HIS A 437 -10.04 2.56 9.39
CA HIS A 437 -10.99 2.53 10.48
C HIS A 437 -10.46 3.29 11.69
N TYR A 438 -11.16 4.32 12.08
CA TYR A 438 -10.91 5.14 13.25
C TYR A 438 -11.77 4.64 14.41
N ARG A 439 -11.16 3.86 15.31
CA ARG A 439 -11.84 3.21 16.41
C ARG A 439 -12.06 4.15 17.60
N PRO A 440 -13.16 3.97 18.39
CA PRO A 440 -13.43 4.80 19.58
C PRO A 440 -12.33 4.79 20.65
N ASP A 441 -11.50 3.73 20.69
CA ASP A 441 -10.33 3.62 21.57
C ASP A 441 -9.08 4.34 21.04
N MET A 442 -9.25 5.27 20.09
CA MET A 442 -8.20 6.08 19.45
C MET A 442 -7.14 5.27 18.69
N VAL A 443 -7.52 4.09 18.22
CA VAL A 443 -6.68 3.26 17.33
C VAL A 443 -7.12 3.47 15.88
N ILE A 444 -6.13 3.61 14.98
CA ILE A 444 -6.38 3.59 13.53
C ILE A 444 -5.86 2.26 12.99
N GLU A 445 -6.73 1.51 12.35
CA GLU A 445 -6.39 0.25 11.70
C GLU A 445 -6.78 0.24 10.22
N THR A 446 -6.20 -0.64 9.44
CA THR A 446 -6.58 -0.87 8.04
C THR A 446 -7.14 -2.28 7.89
N ILE A 447 -8.38 -2.36 7.42
CA ILE A 447 -9.05 -3.63 7.08
C ILE A 447 -8.92 -3.80 5.58
N ARG A 448 -8.15 -4.79 5.12
CA ARG A 448 -7.87 -5.03 3.70
C ARG A 448 -8.79 -6.10 3.14
N PHE A 449 -9.05 -5.97 1.84
CA PHE A 449 -9.90 -6.87 1.08
C PHE A 449 -9.19 -7.33 -0.19
#